data_d2133edb4209b4e566de32a7d88d3ebd
#
_entry.id   d2133edb4209b4e566de32a7d88d3ebd
#
_cell.length_a   1.000
_cell.length_b   1.000
_cell.length_c   1.000
_cell.angle_alpha   90.00
_cell.angle_beta   90.00
_cell.angle_gamma   90.00
#
_symmetry.space_group_name_H-M   'P 1'
#
loop_
_entity.id
_entity.type
_entity.pdbx_description
1 polymer ?
#
loop_
_entity_poly.entity_id
_entity_poly.type
_entity_poly.pdbx_seq_one_letter_code
_entity_poly.pdbx_strand_id
1 'polypeptide(L)'
;MKKILYINILFILLLSSCGQKSQEIEKKTKANNAREQKAYAEALRIAVLPTLDCIPLYVAKDRHLFDSAQVDVRLLPFAAQMDCDTAIIGGSVHGVVSDLVRTERLKRKGLKLEYPITTPLQWQLITNKTARLKQLNQLGDKMVAMTRYSGTDYLTDQALSGVKTSAKVFKVQINDVLVRLHMLLNNEMDAMWLPEPQATTARLYKHRVITPSEKTKEQLGVIAFRTDLLQTKNRKKQLQAFIKAYNNAVDSLNTYGLSHYSGLVLKYCHTDEKTVKAIPKVTFNHATAPLEKDIQKAKAFIPKL
;
A
#
# COMPACT_ATOMS: atom_id res chain seq x y z
N MET A 1 -0.09 -45.82 -60.77
CA MET A 1 -1.11 -44.79 -60.40
C MET A 1 -1.77 -45.02 -59.02
N LYS A 2 -2.22 -46.25 -58.66
CA LYS A 2 -2.88 -46.49 -57.33
C LYS A 2 -1.99 -46.19 -56.11
N LYS A 3 -0.66 -46.47 -56.16
CA LYS A 3 0.22 -46.19 -54.98
C LYS A 3 0.44 -44.69 -54.71
N ILE A 4 0.45 -43.83 -55.74
CA ILE A 4 0.60 -42.38 -55.60
C ILE A 4 -0.68 -41.78 -54.98
N LEU A 5 -1.85 -42.31 -55.27
CA LEU A 5 -3.13 -41.89 -54.72
C LEU A 5 -3.21 -42.13 -53.21
N TYR A 6 -2.72 -43.27 -52.71
CA TYR A 6 -2.70 -43.59 -51.27
C TYR A 6 -1.73 -42.71 -50.48
N ILE A 7 -0.58 -42.33 -51.07
CA ILE A 7 0.38 -41.42 -50.41
C ILE A 7 -0.20 -40.01 -50.25
N ASN A 8 -0.93 -39.51 -51.26
CA ASN A 8 -1.56 -38.20 -51.18
C ASN A 8 -2.72 -38.17 -50.16
N ILE A 9 -3.51 -39.23 -50.01
CA ILE A 9 -4.60 -39.34 -49.03
C ILE A 9 -4.02 -39.41 -47.62
N LEU A 10 -2.91 -40.10 -47.40
CA LEU A 10 -2.25 -40.19 -46.09
C LEU A 10 -1.63 -38.82 -45.67
N PHE A 11 -1.13 -38.04 -46.60
CA PHE A 11 -0.55 -36.69 -46.34
C PHE A 11 -1.63 -35.67 -46.02
N ILE A 12 -2.82 -35.74 -46.61
CA ILE A 12 -3.98 -34.89 -46.30
C ILE A 12 -4.54 -35.19 -44.91
N LEU A 13 -4.52 -36.42 -44.45
CA LEU A 13 -4.97 -36.82 -43.11
C LEU A 13 -4.01 -36.36 -41.99
N LEU A 14 -2.72 -36.23 -42.27
CA LEU A 14 -1.74 -35.70 -41.33
C LEU A 14 -1.82 -34.18 -41.16
N LEU A 15 -2.22 -33.43 -42.18
CA LEU A 15 -2.40 -31.98 -42.12
C LEU A 15 -3.67 -31.57 -41.39
N SER A 16 -4.74 -32.36 -41.40
CA SER A 16 -5.97 -32.05 -40.68
C SER A 16 -5.86 -32.25 -39.16
N SER A 17 -4.97 -33.13 -38.67
CA SER A 17 -4.77 -33.37 -37.24
C SER A 17 -4.09 -32.20 -36.50
N CYS A 18 -3.24 -31.44 -37.14
CA CYS A 18 -2.54 -30.29 -36.50
C CYS A 18 -3.48 -29.09 -36.31
N GLY A 19 -4.40 -28.84 -37.25
CA GLY A 19 -5.33 -27.72 -37.20
C GLY A 19 -6.38 -27.83 -36.09
N GLN A 20 -6.88 -29.05 -35.81
CA GLN A 20 -7.88 -29.26 -34.77
C GLN A 20 -7.32 -29.06 -33.34
N LYS A 21 -6.09 -29.54 -33.06
CA LYS A 21 -5.40 -29.29 -31.78
C LYS A 21 -5.16 -27.80 -31.52
N SER A 22 -4.76 -27.08 -32.54
CA SER A 22 -4.51 -25.62 -32.43
C SER A 22 -5.81 -24.86 -32.12
N GLN A 23 -6.90 -25.14 -32.79
CA GLN A 23 -8.21 -24.54 -32.55
C GLN A 23 -8.79 -24.89 -31.15
N GLU A 24 -8.58 -26.11 -30.68
CA GLU A 24 -9.02 -26.49 -29.34
C GLU A 24 -8.22 -25.81 -28.25
N ILE A 25 -6.89 -25.65 -28.40
CA ILE A 25 -6.02 -24.88 -27.50
C ILE A 25 -6.44 -23.43 -27.48
N GLU A 26 -6.69 -22.81 -28.65
CA GLU A 26 -7.13 -21.42 -28.72
C GLU A 26 -8.49 -21.19 -28.05
N LYS A 27 -9.46 -22.09 -28.25
CA LYS A 27 -10.76 -22.04 -27.58
C LYS A 27 -10.63 -22.17 -26.06
N LYS A 28 -9.79 -23.12 -25.57
CA LYS A 28 -9.52 -23.29 -24.13
C LYS A 28 -8.84 -22.04 -23.53
N THR A 29 -7.88 -21.47 -24.26
CA THR A 29 -7.20 -20.24 -23.84
C THR A 29 -8.16 -19.06 -23.75
N LYS A 30 -9.00 -18.85 -24.78
CA LYS A 30 -10.02 -17.80 -24.78
C LYS A 30 -11.04 -17.98 -23.66
N ALA A 31 -11.50 -19.22 -23.41
CA ALA A 31 -12.43 -19.53 -22.33
C ALA A 31 -11.78 -19.30 -20.94
N ASN A 32 -10.52 -19.68 -20.75
CA ASN A 32 -9.78 -19.44 -19.52
C ASN A 32 -9.58 -17.93 -19.28
N ASN A 33 -9.17 -17.18 -20.31
CA ASN A 33 -9.01 -15.72 -20.21
C ASN A 33 -10.32 -15.02 -19.85
N ALA A 34 -11.43 -15.43 -20.47
CA ALA A 34 -12.76 -14.86 -20.16
C ALA A 34 -13.18 -15.18 -18.71
N ARG A 35 -12.90 -16.39 -18.23
CA ARG A 35 -13.16 -16.79 -16.84
C ARG A 35 -12.32 -16.00 -15.86
N GLU A 36 -11.04 -15.82 -16.15
CA GLU A 36 -10.13 -15.04 -15.31
C GLU A 36 -10.51 -13.55 -15.27
N GLN A 37 -10.87 -12.96 -16.41
CA GLN A 37 -11.38 -11.58 -16.48
C GLN A 37 -12.66 -11.41 -15.66
N LYS A 38 -13.58 -12.37 -15.71
CA LYS A 38 -14.79 -12.35 -14.88
C LYS A 38 -14.46 -12.46 -13.40
N ALA A 39 -13.60 -13.40 -13.01
CA ALA A 39 -13.15 -13.54 -11.62
C ALA A 39 -12.47 -12.25 -11.12
N TYR A 40 -11.60 -11.64 -11.93
CA TYR A 40 -10.96 -10.36 -11.60
C TYR A 40 -11.99 -9.23 -11.43
N ALA A 41 -13.01 -9.15 -12.26
CA ALA A 41 -14.06 -8.15 -12.14
C ALA A 41 -14.92 -8.34 -10.89
N GLU A 42 -15.13 -9.59 -10.46
CA GLU A 42 -15.88 -9.95 -9.26
C GLU A 42 -15.05 -9.84 -7.97
N ALA A 43 -13.73 -9.89 -8.04
CA ALA A 43 -12.84 -9.81 -6.89
C ALA A 43 -12.93 -8.45 -6.18
N LEU A 44 -12.69 -8.44 -4.87
CA LEU A 44 -12.46 -7.24 -4.08
C LEU A 44 -11.00 -6.79 -4.26
N ARG A 45 -10.78 -5.65 -4.92
CA ARG A 45 -9.44 -5.15 -5.25
C ARG A 45 -9.00 -4.06 -4.30
N ILE A 46 -7.80 -4.19 -3.72
CA ILE A 46 -7.26 -3.28 -2.70
C ILE A 46 -5.87 -2.80 -3.15
N ALA A 47 -5.67 -1.48 -3.23
CA ALA A 47 -4.35 -0.90 -3.44
C ALA A 47 -3.54 -0.92 -2.14
N VAL A 48 -2.31 -1.41 -2.22
CA VAL A 48 -1.40 -1.56 -1.08
C VAL A 48 -0.04 -0.96 -1.38
N LEU A 49 0.71 -0.60 -0.32
CA LEU A 49 2.02 0.02 -0.38
C LEU A 49 3.09 -0.91 0.23
N PRO A 50 4.38 -0.68 -0.05
CA PRO A 50 5.48 -1.47 0.53
C PRO A 50 5.79 -1.02 1.97
N THR A 51 4.78 -0.95 2.82
CA THR A 51 4.85 -0.45 4.20
C THR A 51 4.32 -1.47 5.20
N LEU A 52 4.79 -1.39 6.44
CA LEU A 52 4.53 -2.40 7.46
C LEU A 52 3.04 -2.53 7.82
N ASP A 53 2.29 -1.46 7.73
CA ASP A 53 0.84 -1.43 7.98
C ASP A 53 0.01 -2.23 6.95
N CYS A 54 0.61 -2.59 5.81
CA CYS A 54 0.01 -3.50 4.83
C CYS A 54 0.23 -4.99 5.15
N ILE A 55 1.10 -5.34 6.10
CA ILE A 55 1.47 -6.74 6.39
C ILE A 55 0.27 -7.61 6.79
N PRO A 56 -0.73 -7.14 7.59
CA PRO A 56 -1.90 -7.96 7.86
C PRO A 56 -2.62 -8.45 6.60
N LEU A 57 -2.65 -7.65 5.54
CA LEU A 57 -3.26 -8.03 4.26
C LEU A 57 -2.47 -9.13 3.55
N TYR A 58 -1.14 -9.04 3.60
CA TYR A 58 -0.29 -10.07 3.00
C TYR A 58 -0.29 -11.37 3.81
N VAL A 59 -0.40 -11.30 5.14
CA VAL A 59 -0.61 -12.46 6.01
C VAL A 59 -1.95 -13.12 5.70
N ALA A 60 -3.03 -12.32 5.56
CA ALA A 60 -4.34 -12.85 5.20
C ALA A 60 -4.32 -13.59 3.86
N LYS A 61 -3.57 -13.07 2.88
CA LYS A 61 -3.38 -13.71 1.57
C LYS A 61 -2.54 -14.98 1.67
N ASP A 62 -1.38 -14.93 2.31
CA ASP A 62 -0.42 -16.03 2.42
C ASP A 62 -0.98 -17.21 3.22
N ARG A 63 -1.74 -16.93 4.26
CA ARG A 63 -2.40 -17.94 5.11
C ARG A 63 -3.77 -18.34 4.60
N HIS A 64 -4.16 -17.99 3.38
CA HIS A 64 -5.44 -18.32 2.77
C HIS A 64 -6.67 -17.93 3.61
N LEU A 65 -6.54 -16.85 4.42
CA LEU A 65 -7.64 -16.39 5.27
C LEU A 65 -8.77 -15.74 4.47
N PHE A 66 -8.45 -15.15 3.31
CA PHE A 66 -9.47 -14.65 2.38
C PHE A 66 -10.27 -15.82 1.77
N ASP A 67 -9.59 -16.90 1.38
CA ASP A 67 -10.25 -18.11 0.85
C ASP A 67 -11.15 -18.74 1.92
N SER A 68 -10.65 -18.86 3.15
CA SER A 68 -11.41 -19.37 4.30
C SER A 68 -12.63 -18.50 4.62
N ALA A 69 -12.57 -17.19 4.35
CA ALA A 69 -13.68 -16.26 4.48
C ALA A 69 -14.58 -16.21 3.23
N GLN A 70 -14.30 -17.03 2.21
CA GLN A 70 -15.03 -17.08 0.94
C GLN A 70 -15.10 -15.74 0.19
N VAL A 71 -13.97 -15.02 0.16
CA VAL A 71 -13.83 -13.76 -0.58
C VAL A 71 -12.57 -13.78 -1.45
N ASP A 72 -12.72 -13.53 -2.76
CA ASP A 72 -11.57 -13.30 -3.64
C ASP A 72 -11.09 -11.87 -3.44
N VAL A 73 -9.88 -11.72 -2.85
CA VAL A 73 -9.23 -10.43 -2.63
C VAL A 73 -7.97 -10.35 -3.48
N ARG A 74 -7.90 -9.31 -4.31
CA ARG A 74 -6.73 -9.01 -5.13
C ARG A 74 -6.00 -7.81 -4.54
N LEU A 75 -4.81 -8.04 -3.98
CA LEU A 75 -3.93 -6.98 -3.51
C LEU A 75 -3.11 -6.46 -4.69
N LEU A 76 -3.29 -5.18 -5.03
CA LEU A 76 -2.57 -4.50 -6.11
C LEU A 76 -1.47 -3.63 -5.49
N PRO A 77 -0.19 -4.01 -5.65
CA PRO A 77 0.92 -3.26 -5.10
C PRO A 77 1.22 -2.00 -5.93
N PHE A 78 1.44 -0.90 -5.23
CA PHE A 78 1.91 0.38 -5.76
C PHE A 78 3.11 0.86 -4.93
N ALA A 79 4.02 1.61 -5.55
CA ALA A 79 5.16 2.19 -4.85
C ALA A 79 4.87 3.60 -4.31
N ALA A 80 3.96 4.32 -4.97
CA ALA A 80 3.61 5.69 -4.64
C ALA A 80 2.13 5.85 -4.24
N GLN A 81 1.88 6.68 -3.21
CA GLN A 81 0.52 6.98 -2.76
C GLN A 81 -0.34 7.63 -3.85
N MET A 82 0.25 8.42 -4.74
CA MET A 82 -0.51 9.05 -5.84
C MET A 82 -1.09 8.02 -6.81
N ASP A 83 -0.40 6.91 -7.05
CA ASP A 83 -0.90 5.84 -7.91
C ASP A 83 -2.08 5.12 -7.26
N CYS A 84 -2.02 4.92 -5.94
CA CYS A 84 -3.16 4.42 -5.17
C CYS A 84 -4.37 5.36 -5.27
N ASP A 85 -4.16 6.69 -5.18
CA ASP A 85 -5.24 7.67 -5.36
C ASP A 85 -5.85 7.58 -6.77
N THR A 86 -5.00 7.49 -7.80
CA THR A 86 -5.46 7.34 -9.19
C THR A 86 -6.27 6.06 -9.37
N ALA A 87 -5.81 4.96 -8.78
CA ALA A 87 -6.50 3.68 -8.84
C ALA A 87 -7.89 3.72 -8.18
N ILE A 88 -8.01 4.35 -7.00
CA ILE A 88 -9.31 4.42 -6.30
C ILE A 88 -10.24 5.45 -6.93
N ILE A 89 -9.73 6.57 -7.46
CA ILE A 89 -10.52 7.54 -8.23
C ILE A 89 -11.10 6.89 -9.47
N GLY A 90 -10.29 6.18 -10.24
CA GLY A 90 -10.69 5.51 -11.48
C GLY A 90 -11.53 4.24 -11.26
N GLY A 91 -11.69 3.75 -10.02
CA GLY A 91 -12.49 2.54 -9.72
C GLY A 91 -11.80 1.23 -10.10
N SER A 92 -10.51 1.25 -10.43
CA SER A 92 -9.74 0.03 -10.66
C SER A 92 -9.52 -0.77 -9.38
N VAL A 93 -9.63 -0.12 -8.21
CA VAL A 93 -9.68 -0.73 -6.88
C VAL A 93 -10.93 -0.30 -6.11
N HIS A 94 -11.36 -1.13 -5.16
CA HIS A 94 -12.51 -0.86 -4.28
C HIS A 94 -12.08 -0.26 -2.95
N GLY A 95 -10.83 -0.52 -2.54
CA GLY A 95 -10.24 0.00 -1.32
C GLY A 95 -8.77 0.36 -1.49
N VAL A 96 -8.24 1.14 -0.56
CA VAL A 96 -6.86 1.64 -0.58
C VAL A 96 -6.30 1.73 0.83
N VAL A 97 -5.06 1.26 1.04
CA VAL A 97 -4.27 1.60 2.23
C VAL A 97 -3.71 3.00 2.02
N SER A 98 -4.03 3.92 2.93
CA SER A 98 -3.75 5.34 2.77
C SER A 98 -3.71 6.06 4.13
N ASP A 99 -3.80 7.38 4.12
CA ASP A 99 -3.93 8.22 5.31
C ASP A 99 -5.19 9.12 5.26
N LEU A 100 -5.64 9.57 6.43
CA LEU A 100 -6.83 10.39 6.58
C LEU A 100 -6.75 11.70 5.80
N VAL A 101 -5.58 12.33 5.73
CA VAL A 101 -5.42 13.62 5.03
C VAL A 101 -5.68 13.45 3.54
N ARG A 102 -5.11 12.41 2.93
CA ARG A 102 -5.32 12.10 1.51
C ARG A 102 -6.76 11.71 1.24
N THR A 103 -7.31 10.82 2.05
CA THR A 103 -8.65 10.28 1.83
C THR A 103 -9.74 11.33 2.08
N GLU A 104 -9.58 12.22 3.08
CA GLU A 104 -10.49 13.35 3.26
C GLU A 104 -10.37 14.37 2.12
N ARG A 105 -9.17 14.56 1.54
CA ARG A 105 -9.01 15.34 0.31
C ARG A 105 -9.78 14.72 -0.87
N LEU A 106 -9.73 13.39 -1.02
CA LEU A 106 -10.49 12.70 -2.06
C LEU A 106 -12.00 12.82 -1.83
N LYS A 107 -12.47 12.73 -0.57
CA LYS A 107 -13.88 12.97 -0.21
C LYS A 107 -14.31 14.39 -0.57
N ARG A 108 -13.48 15.39 -0.31
CA ARG A 108 -13.74 16.78 -0.70
C ARG A 108 -13.86 16.97 -2.21
N LYS A 109 -13.17 16.13 -3.00
CA LYS A 109 -13.29 16.08 -4.47
C LYS A 109 -14.48 15.23 -4.97
N GLY A 110 -15.34 14.77 -4.07
CA GLY A 110 -16.58 14.06 -4.40
C GLY A 110 -16.51 12.54 -4.30
N LEU A 111 -15.36 11.92 -3.95
CA LEU A 111 -15.34 10.48 -3.69
C LEU A 111 -16.12 10.15 -2.43
N LYS A 112 -16.91 9.07 -2.50
CA LYS A 112 -17.64 8.54 -1.35
C LYS A 112 -16.78 7.45 -0.69
N LEU A 113 -16.14 7.78 0.44
CA LEU A 113 -15.24 6.86 1.16
C LEU A 113 -15.73 6.62 2.59
N GLU A 114 -15.54 5.38 3.06
CA GLU A 114 -15.67 4.98 4.48
C GLU A 114 -14.36 4.36 4.98
N TYR A 115 -14.16 4.37 6.29
CA TYR A 115 -12.94 3.92 6.97
C TYR A 115 -13.24 2.80 7.96
N PRO A 116 -13.42 1.55 7.53
CA PRO A 116 -13.67 0.46 8.48
C PRO A 116 -12.42 0.04 9.27
N ILE A 117 -11.23 0.46 8.84
CA ILE A 117 -9.97 0.02 9.45
C ILE A 117 -9.02 1.20 9.63
N THR A 118 -8.53 1.37 10.86
CA THR A 118 -7.36 2.19 11.20
C THR A 118 -6.12 1.30 11.18
N THR A 119 -5.04 1.73 10.53
CA THR A 119 -3.79 0.99 10.46
C THR A 119 -2.74 1.56 11.42
N PRO A 120 -1.75 0.76 11.90
CA PRO A 120 -0.66 1.26 12.75
C PRO A 120 0.40 2.00 11.95
N LEU A 121 -0.01 2.74 10.92
CA LEU A 121 0.91 3.53 10.10
C LEU A 121 1.47 4.70 10.89
N GLN A 122 2.78 4.70 11.04
CA GLN A 122 3.54 5.76 11.71
C GLN A 122 4.71 6.18 10.83
N TRP A 123 5.04 7.46 10.88
CA TRP A 123 6.19 8.00 10.17
C TRP A 123 7.22 8.58 11.13
N GLN A 124 8.46 8.57 10.71
CA GLN A 124 9.57 9.20 11.42
C GLN A 124 10.19 10.26 10.53
N LEU A 125 10.37 11.47 11.05
CA LEU A 125 11.17 12.49 10.38
C LEU A 125 12.64 12.18 10.63
N ILE A 126 13.31 11.77 9.57
CA ILE A 126 14.69 11.29 9.61
C ILE A 126 15.57 12.25 8.83
N THR A 127 16.66 12.68 9.46
CA THR A 127 17.64 13.58 8.85
C THR A 127 18.84 12.80 8.31
N ASN A 128 19.40 13.32 7.24
CA ASN A 128 20.61 12.79 6.67
C ASN A 128 21.77 12.87 7.67
N LYS A 129 22.53 11.77 7.80
CA LYS A 129 23.68 11.70 8.71
C LYS A 129 24.77 12.72 8.38
N THR A 130 24.97 13.04 7.10
CA THR A 130 25.98 14.01 6.66
C THR A 130 25.58 15.45 6.95
N ALA A 131 24.26 15.75 6.95
CA ALA A 131 23.73 17.05 7.28
C ALA A 131 23.86 17.41 8.77
N ARG A 132 24.11 16.41 9.63
CA ARG A 132 24.31 16.55 11.09
C ARG A 132 23.19 17.28 11.83
N LEU A 133 21.98 17.29 11.29
CA LEU A 133 20.81 17.92 11.88
C LEU A 133 20.31 17.08 13.06
N LYS A 134 20.12 17.72 14.22
CA LYS A 134 19.72 17.06 15.46
C LYS A 134 18.38 17.55 16.00
N GLN A 135 17.91 18.70 15.58
CA GLN A 135 16.73 19.38 16.10
C GLN A 135 15.97 20.07 14.96
N LEU A 136 14.68 20.30 15.17
CA LEU A 136 13.77 20.88 14.18
C LEU A 136 14.15 22.31 13.77
N ASN A 137 14.67 23.13 14.70
CA ASN A 137 15.09 24.49 14.41
C ASN A 137 16.27 24.58 13.44
N GLN A 138 17.01 23.49 13.22
CA GLN A 138 18.11 23.39 12.26
C GLN A 138 17.64 23.10 10.83
N LEU A 139 16.34 22.91 10.60
CA LEU A 139 15.78 22.67 9.27
C LEU A 139 15.63 23.93 8.40
N GLY A 140 15.97 25.10 8.93
CA GLY A 140 16.03 26.35 8.13
C GLY A 140 16.94 26.19 6.90
N ASP A 141 16.44 26.56 5.72
CA ASP A 141 17.13 26.40 4.42
C ASP A 141 17.43 24.92 4.04
N LYS A 142 16.61 24.00 4.54
CA LYS A 142 16.76 22.55 4.27
C LYS A 142 15.54 21.99 3.56
N MET A 143 15.79 20.91 2.80
CA MET A 143 14.76 20.17 2.08
C MET A 143 14.20 19.04 2.93
N VAL A 144 12.88 19.01 3.08
CA VAL A 144 12.14 17.93 3.76
C VAL A 144 11.24 17.22 2.75
N ALA A 145 11.58 15.97 2.43
CA ALA A 145 10.79 15.17 1.53
C ALA A 145 9.52 14.62 2.21
N MET A 146 8.40 14.83 1.55
CA MET A 146 7.08 14.38 1.97
C MET A 146 6.17 14.17 0.74
N THR A 147 4.92 13.78 0.93
CA THR A 147 3.88 13.80 -0.11
C THR A 147 2.92 14.94 0.17
N ARG A 148 2.71 15.84 -0.79
CA ARG A 148 1.77 16.96 -0.62
C ARG A 148 0.36 16.48 -0.33
N TYR A 149 -0.32 17.19 0.56
CA TYR A 149 -1.68 16.91 0.99
C TYR A 149 -1.87 15.48 1.49
N SER A 150 -0.91 15.01 2.28
CA SER A 150 -0.92 13.70 2.93
C SER A 150 -0.63 13.83 4.43
N GLY A 151 -0.69 12.71 5.13
CA GLY A 151 -0.25 12.64 6.53
C GLY A 151 1.16 13.19 6.73
N THR A 152 2.10 12.96 5.80
CA THR A 152 3.48 13.47 5.93
C THR A 152 3.61 14.98 5.70
N ASP A 153 2.74 15.58 4.91
CA ASP A 153 2.64 17.04 4.77
C ASP A 153 2.08 17.68 6.06
N TYR A 154 0.98 17.13 6.55
CA TYR A 154 0.37 17.49 7.84
C TYR A 154 1.39 17.40 8.99
N LEU A 155 2.09 16.29 9.11
CA LEU A 155 3.10 16.07 10.13
C LEU A 155 4.28 17.04 10.02
N THR A 156 4.65 17.48 8.81
CA THR A 156 5.68 18.50 8.61
C THR A 156 5.23 19.83 9.21
N ASP A 157 4.00 20.26 8.94
CA ASP A 157 3.47 21.51 9.48
C ASP A 157 3.29 21.44 11.00
N GLN A 158 2.82 20.29 11.53
CA GLN A 158 2.72 20.08 12.97
C GLN A 158 4.09 20.09 13.66
N ALA A 159 5.09 19.43 13.07
CA ALA A 159 6.45 19.38 13.62
C ALA A 159 7.11 20.77 13.65
N LEU A 160 6.84 21.60 12.66
CA LEU A 160 7.40 22.96 12.56
C LEU A 160 6.54 24.04 13.26
N SER A 161 5.36 23.71 13.72
CA SER A 161 4.48 24.64 14.42
C SER A 161 5.15 25.15 15.69
N GLY A 162 5.33 26.48 15.79
CA GLY A 162 6.02 27.14 16.91
C GLY A 162 7.55 26.99 16.93
N VAL A 163 8.13 26.29 15.95
CA VAL A 163 9.59 26.15 15.83
C VAL A 163 10.17 27.35 15.07
N LYS A 164 11.08 28.09 15.73
CA LYS A 164 11.82 29.19 15.08
C LYS A 164 12.99 28.61 14.30
N THR A 165 12.94 28.72 12.97
CA THR A 165 14.03 28.35 12.05
C THR A 165 14.71 29.62 11.54
N SER A 166 16.00 29.54 11.18
CA SER A 166 16.78 30.68 10.64
C SER A 166 16.31 31.11 9.25
N ALA A 167 15.67 30.19 8.49
CA ALA A 167 15.15 30.44 7.15
C ALA A 167 13.95 29.50 6.90
N LYS A 168 13.32 29.65 5.72
CA LYS A 168 12.21 28.79 5.27
C LYS A 168 12.66 27.33 5.12
N VAL A 169 11.82 26.40 5.55
CA VAL A 169 11.98 24.95 5.28
C VAL A 169 11.33 24.63 3.93
N PHE A 170 12.06 23.94 3.06
CA PHE A 170 11.57 23.57 1.73
C PHE A 170 10.90 22.20 1.75
N LYS A 171 9.58 22.15 1.58
CA LYS A 171 8.84 20.91 1.43
C LYS A 171 8.96 20.40 -0.01
N VAL A 172 9.60 19.24 -0.19
CA VAL A 172 9.84 18.62 -1.48
C VAL A 172 8.91 17.41 -1.66
N GLN A 173 8.13 17.40 -2.74
CA GLN A 173 7.22 16.30 -3.02
C GLN A 173 7.95 15.12 -3.64
N ILE A 174 8.02 14.01 -2.91
CA ILE A 174 8.49 12.71 -3.39
C ILE A 174 7.47 11.66 -2.93
N ASN A 175 6.72 11.07 -3.86
CA ASN A 175 5.56 10.23 -3.53
C ASN A 175 5.94 8.79 -3.21
N ASP A 176 6.97 8.26 -3.86
CA ASP A 176 7.46 6.90 -3.67
C ASP A 176 8.34 6.80 -2.41
N VAL A 177 7.95 5.91 -1.50
CA VAL A 177 8.64 5.74 -0.22
C VAL A 177 10.03 5.09 -0.37
N LEU A 178 10.21 4.22 -1.37
CA LEU A 178 11.49 3.57 -1.65
C LEU A 178 12.45 4.57 -2.28
N VAL A 179 11.98 5.43 -3.18
CA VAL A 179 12.77 6.53 -3.74
C VAL A 179 13.21 7.48 -2.62
N ARG A 180 12.31 7.84 -1.68
CA ARG A 180 12.72 8.64 -0.50
C ARG A 180 13.87 7.98 0.26
N LEU A 181 13.75 6.69 0.57
CA LEU A 181 14.81 5.98 1.28
C LEU A 181 16.13 6.03 0.50
N HIS A 182 16.12 5.73 -0.79
CA HIS A 182 17.32 5.77 -1.63
C HIS A 182 17.97 7.15 -1.66
N MET A 183 17.18 8.21 -1.81
CA MET A 183 17.70 9.59 -1.79
C MET A 183 18.35 9.95 -0.44
N LEU A 184 17.78 9.45 0.68
CA LEU A 184 18.40 9.65 1.98
C LEU A 184 19.75 8.91 2.09
N LEU A 185 19.78 7.64 1.65
CA LEU A 185 20.98 6.80 1.71
C LEU A 185 22.10 7.35 0.82
N ASN A 186 21.73 7.95 -0.32
CA ASN A 186 22.67 8.58 -1.27
C ASN A 186 23.05 10.02 -0.91
N ASN A 187 22.57 10.55 0.22
CA ASN A 187 22.81 11.94 0.66
C ASN A 187 22.25 13.03 -0.28
N GLU A 188 21.18 12.75 -0.99
CA GLU A 188 20.53 13.65 -1.96
C GLU A 188 19.44 14.54 -1.31
N MET A 189 19.11 14.30 -0.04
CA MET A 189 18.05 15.00 0.68
C MET A 189 18.45 15.23 2.14
N ASP A 190 18.09 16.40 2.71
CA ASP A 190 18.44 16.75 4.09
C ASP A 190 17.63 16.00 5.14
N ALA A 191 16.32 15.88 4.92
CA ALA A 191 15.39 15.19 5.81
C ALA A 191 14.19 14.62 5.04
N MET A 192 13.54 13.62 5.62
CA MET A 192 12.31 13.04 5.05
C MET A 192 11.47 12.27 6.06
N TRP A 193 10.20 12.14 5.74
CA TRP A 193 9.30 11.25 6.47
C TRP A 193 9.33 9.85 5.87
N LEU A 194 9.69 8.87 6.70
CA LEU A 194 9.70 7.44 6.33
C LEU A 194 8.82 6.63 7.29
N PRO A 195 7.99 5.71 6.77
CA PRO A 195 7.30 4.70 7.56
C PRO A 195 8.22 3.50 7.83
N GLU A 196 7.76 2.53 8.61
CA GLU A 196 8.43 1.23 8.73
C GLU A 196 8.12 0.33 7.50
N PRO A 197 9.08 -0.47 7.03
CA PRO A 197 10.42 -0.71 7.57
C PRO A 197 11.51 0.27 7.08
N GLN A 198 11.19 1.20 6.18
CA GLN A 198 12.16 2.13 5.59
C GLN A 198 12.84 3.01 6.66
N ALA A 199 12.10 3.40 7.69
CA ALA A 199 12.66 4.13 8.82
C ALA A 199 13.71 3.30 9.58
N THR A 200 13.47 2.01 9.79
CA THR A 200 14.46 1.09 10.38
C THR A 200 15.70 0.97 9.51
N THR A 201 15.55 0.80 8.20
CA THR A 201 16.69 0.80 7.28
C THR A 201 17.52 2.08 7.45
N ALA A 202 16.88 3.25 7.42
CA ALA A 202 17.58 4.52 7.59
C ALA A 202 18.34 4.61 8.92
N ARG A 203 17.75 4.14 10.03
CA ARG A 203 18.42 4.10 11.36
C ARG A 203 19.63 3.17 11.36
N LEU A 204 19.56 2.01 10.70
CA LEU A 204 20.69 1.09 10.57
C LEU A 204 21.88 1.72 9.83
N TYR A 205 21.59 2.58 8.84
CA TYR A 205 22.59 3.38 8.14
C TYR A 205 23.01 4.66 8.87
N LYS A 206 22.65 4.78 10.18
CA LYS A 206 23.03 5.89 11.06
C LYS A 206 22.41 7.25 10.73
N HIS A 207 21.30 7.27 9.99
CA HIS A 207 20.46 8.45 9.85
C HIS A 207 19.67 8.69 11.14
N ARG A 208 19.40 9.96 11.46
CA ARG A 208 18.86 10.34 12.76
C ARG A 208 17.37 10.66 12.72
N VAL A 209 16.60 10.02 13.57
CA VAL A 209 15.21 10.42 13.84
C VAL A 209 15.22 11.68 14.69
N ILE A 210 14.53 12.73 14.23
CA ILE A 210 14.35 13.97 15.00
C ILE A 210 12.90 14.16 15.48
N THR A 211 11.94 13.52 14.84
CA THR A 211 10.53 13.52 15.29
C THR A 211 9.81 12.27 14.76
N PRO A 212 9.35 11.37 15.63
CA PRO A 212 8.40 10.32 15.26
C PRO A 212 6.97 10.86 15.28
N SER A 213 6.09 10.36 14.41
CA SER A 213 4.66 10.77 14.37
C SER A 213 3.88 10.41 15.63
N GLU A 214 4.33 9.42 16.40
CA GLU A 214 3.73 9.05 17.70
C GLU A 214 3.62 10.22 18.67
N LYS A 215 4.53 11.21 18.55
CA LYS A 215 4.49 12.42 19.39
C LYS A 215 3.28 13.31 19.08
N THR A 216 2.68 13.21 17.90
CA THR A 216 1.49 13.97 17.54
C THR A 216 0.19 13.39 18.12
N LYS A 217 0.22 12.14 18.61
CA LYS A 217 -0.92 11.38 19.16
C LYS A 217 -2.09 11.19 18.18
N GLU A 218 -1.90 11.41 16.89
CA GLU A 218 -2.90 11.15 15.86
C GLU A 218 -2.63 9.82 15.16
N GLN A 219 -3.69 9.06 14.92
CA GLN A 219 -3.65 7.87 14.07
C GLN A 219 -4.19 8.23 12.69
N LEU A 220 -3.27 8.43 11.74
CA LEU A 220 -3.64 8.87 10.39
C LEU A 220 -3.81 7.72 9.40
N GLY A 221 -3.22 6.55 9.64
CA GLY A 221 -3.28 5.42 8.73
C GLY A 221 -4.67 4.78 8.69
N VAL A 222 -5.18 4.51 7.48
CA VAL A 222 -6.49 3.89 7.25
C VAL A 222 -6.50 2.96 6.06
N ILE A 223 -7.42 1.98 6.06
CA ILE A 223 -7.88 1.34 4.83
C ILE A 223 -9.24 1.94 4.51
N ALA A 224 -9.28 2.69 3.40
CA ALA A 224 -10.49 3.36 2.93
C ALA A 224 -11.14 2.58 1.81
N PHE A 225 -12.48 2.56 1.76
CA PHE A 225 -13.27 1.88 0.73
C PHE A 225 -14.23 2.84 0.04
N ARG A 226 -14.40 2.67 -1.27
CA ARG A 226 -15.40 3.39 -2.07
C ARG A 226 -16.80 2.83 -1.84
N THR A 227 -17.66 3.58 -1.15
CA THR A 227 -19.01 3.13 -0.81
C THR A 227 -19.93 3.01 -2.03
N ASP A 228 -19.72 3.84 -3.06
CA ASP A 228 -20.48 3.78 -4.33
C ASP A 228 -20.21 2.48 -5.13
N LEU A 229 -19.01 1.90 -5.00
CA LEU A 229 -18.66 0.63 -5.62
C LEU A 229 -19.11 -0.59 -4.79
N LEU A 230 -19.54 -0.39 -3.54
CA LEU A 230 -19.88 -1.46 -2.58
C LEU A 230 -21.37 -1.55 -2.27
N GLN A 231 -22.25 -0.99 -3.12
CA GLN A 231 -23.69 -0.90 -2.82
C GLN A 231 -24.43 -2.23 -2.89
N THR A 232 -23.98 -3.18 -3.72
CA THR A 232 -24.66 -4.47 -3.88
C THR A 232 -24.54 -5.33 -2.63
N LYS A 233 -25.55 -6.19 -2.39
CA LYS A 233 -25.56 -7.13 -1.25
C LYS A 233 -24.30 -8.03 -1.26
N ASN A 234 -23.85 -8.45 -2.45
CA ASN A 234 -22.64 -9.26 -2.61
C ASN A 234 -21.39 -8.49 -2.19
N ARG A 235 -21.22 -7.24 -2.65
CA ARG A 235 -20.07 -6.40 -2.29
C ARG A 235 -20.00 -6.09 -0.80
N LYS A 236 -21.14 -5.84 -0.16
CA LYS A 236 -21.22 -5.67 1.30
C LYS A 236 -20.78 -6.93 2.05
N LYS A 237 -21.20 -8.12 1.59
CA LYS A 237 -20.72 -9.39 2.14
C LYS A 237 -19.21 -9.59 1.95
N GLN A 238 -18.67 -9.23 0.78
CA GLN A 238 -17.23 -9.30 0.51
C GLN A 238 -16.44 -8.39 1.48
N LEU A 239 -16.91 -7.17 1.75
CA LEU A 239 -16.27 -6.27 2.72
C LEU A 239 -16.29 -6.85 4.14
N GLN A 240 -17.41 -7.43 4.57
CA GLN A 240 -17.50 -8.09 5.88
C GLN A 240 -16.54 -9.28 5.99
N ALA A 241 -16.48 -10.12 4.95
CA ALA A 241 -15.55 -11.26 4.88
C ALA A 241 -14.08 -10.80 4.87
N PHE A 242 -13.76 -9.71 4.15
CA PHE A 242 -12.45 -9.09 4.16
C PHE A 242 -12.04 -8.62 5.56
N ILE A 243 -12.93 -7.91 6.27
CA ILE A 243 -12.69 -7.44 7.64
C ILE A 243 -12.44 -8.61 8.59
N LYS A 244 -13.22 -9.69 8.48
CA LYS A 244 -13.02 -10.91 9.28
C LYS A 244 -11.63 -11.52 9.03
N ALA A 245 -11.24 -11.67 7.76
CA ALA A 245 -9.93 -12.21 7.38
C ALA A 245 -8.77 -11.31 7.84
N TYR A 246 -8.93 -9.98 7.76
CA TYR A 246 -7.99 -9.00 8.30
C TYR A 246 -7.80 -9.19 9.81
N ASN A 247 -8.88 -9.30 10.58
CA ASN A 247 -8.81 -9.50 12.03
C ASN A 247 -8.10 -10.80 12.40
N ASN A 248 -8.38 -11.90 11.70
CA ASN A 248 -7.69 -13.18 11.89
C ASN A 248 -6.17 -13.07 11.59
N ALA A 249 -5.79 -12.27 10.58
CA ALA A 249 -4.38 -12.00 10.28
C ALA A 249 -3.72 -11.17 11.38
N VAL A 250 -4.43 -10.20 11.94
CA VAL A 250 -3.97 -9.41 13.09
C VAL A 250 -3.75 -10.30 14.31
N ASP A 251 -4.68 -11.20 14.62
CA ASP A 251 -4.53 -12.17 15.72
C ASP A 251 -3.28 -13.04 15.53
N SER A 252 -3.08 -13.52 14.30
CA SER A 252 -1.93 -14.33 13.95
C SER A 252 -0.61 -13.56 14.09
N LEU A 253 -0.57 -12.29 13.64
CA LEU A 253 0.60 -11.42 13.79
C LEU A 253 0.92 -11.10 15.24
N ASN A 254 -0.10 -10.83 16.06
CA ASN A 254 0.09 -10.52 17.47
C ASN A 254 0.49 -11.77 18.29
N THR A 255 0.04 -12.96 17.88
CA THR A 255 0.38 -14.23 18.53
C THR A 255 1.80 -14.69 18.20
N TYR A 256 2.16 -14.74 16.91
CA TYR A 256 3.44 -15.31 16.47
C TYR A 256 4.53 -14.25 16.30
N GLY A 257 4.17 -12.98 16.26
CA GLY A 257 5.08 -11.85 16.06
C GLY A 257 5.51 -11.67 14.60
N LEU A 258 6.03 -10.48 14.30
CA LEU A 258 6.43 -10.09 12.95
C LEU A 258 7.59 -10.95 12.40
N SER A 259 8.48 -11.44 13.27
CA SER A 259 9.62 -12.30 12.90
C SER A 259 9.16 -13.62 12.25
N HIS A 260 8.02 -14.16 12.64
CA HIS A 260 7.43 -15.35 12.03
C HIS A 260 7.04 -15.11 10.56
N TYR A 261 6.73 -13.87 10.23
CA TYR A 261 6.33 -13.43 8.88
C TYR A 261 7.44 -12.64 8.16
N SER A 262 8.69 -12.81 8.58
CA SER A 262 9.85 -12.10 8.00
C SER A 262 9.92 -12.19 6.48
N GLY A 263 9.64 -13.36 5.90
CA GLY A 263 9.61 -13.56 4.45
C GLY A 263 8.60 -12.67 3.72
N LEU A 264 7.45 -12.37 4.33
CA LEU A 264 6.46 -11.45 3.77
C LEU A 264 6.95 -9.99 3.83
N VAL A 265 7.59 -9.60 4.95
CA VAL A 265 8.16 -8.26 5.08
C VAL A 265 9.29 -8.05 4.06
N LEU A 266 10.20 -9.01 3.92
CA LEU A 266 11.26 -8.97 2.91
C LEU A 266 10.68 -8.77 1.50
N LYS A 267 9.71 -9.62 1.15
CA LYS A 267 9.11 -9.64 -0.19
C LYS A 267 8.31 -8.39 -0.52
N TYR A 268 7.41 -7.99 0.36
CA TYR A 268 6.40 -6.97 0.04
C TYR A 268 6.80 -5.55 0.47
N CYS A 269 7.73 -5.41 1.42
CA CYS A 269 8.27 -4.11 1.79
C CYS A 269 9.62 -3.81 1.14
N HIS A 270 10.14 -4.71 0.29
CA HIS A 270 11.41 -4.56 -0.43
C HIS A 270 12.57 -4.17 0.50
N THR A 271 12.76 -4.95 1.55
CA THR A 271 13.77 -4.70 2.59
C THR A 271 14.70 -5.92 2.76
N ASP A 272 15.66 -5.83 3.68
CA ASP A 272 16.62 -6.88 3.98
C ASP A 272 16.43 -7.51 5.36
N GLU A 273 17.11 -8.65 5.61
CA GLU A 273 17.02 -9.37 6.89
C GLU A 273 17.48 -8.57 8.10
N LYS A 274 18.49 -7.69 7.92
CA LYS A 274 19.01 -6.85 9.01
C LYS A 274 17.93 -5.87 9.45
N THR A 275 17.25 -5.28 8.47
CA THR A 275 16.13 -4.37 8.70
C THR A 275 15.00 -5.09 9.42
N VAL A 276 14.56 -6.26 8.91
CA VAL A 276 13.46 -7.02 9.55
C VAL A 276 13.74 -7.35 10.99
N LYS A 277 14.97 -7.80 11.32
CA LYS A 277 15.40 -8.10 12.69
C LYS A 277 15.45 -6.88 13.61
N ALA A 278 15.60 -5.69 13.04
CA ALA A 278 15.74 -4.42 13.78
C ALA A 278 14.42 -3.62 13.86
N ILE A 279 13.34 -4.05 13.20
CA ILE A 279 12.03 -3.39 13.30
C ILE A 279 11.58 -3.41 14.77
N PRO A 280 11.17 -2.27 15.33
CA PRO A 280 10.59 -2.21 16.65
C PRO A 280 9.34 -3.11 16.77
N LYS A 281 9.00 -3.52 17.98
CA LYS A 281 7.75 -4.24 18.21
C LYS A 281 6.57 -3.37 17.76
N VAL A 282 5.77 -3.89 16.84
CA VAL A 282 4.54 -3.26 16.35
C VAL A 282 3.36 -4.10 16.84
N THR A 283 2.33 -3.44 17.34
CA THR A 283 1.04 -4.06 17.66
C THR A 283 0.05 -3.70 16.57
N PHE A 284 -0.58 -4.70 16.01
CA PHE A 284 -1.65 -4.52 15.02
C PHE A 284 -3.00 -4.58 15.74
N ASN A 285 -3.91 -3.69 15.37
CA ASN A 285 -5.24 -3.65 15.94
C ASN A 285 -6.28 -4.29 15.00
N HIS A 286 -7.30 -4.90 15.58
CA HIS A 286 -8.48 -5.30 14.83
C HIS A 286 -9.09 -4.10 14.10
N ALA A 287 -9.86 -4.38 13.06
CA ALA A 287 -10.55 -3.38 12.27
C ALA A 287 -11.44 -2.50 13.18
N THR A 288 -11.09 -1.23 13.23
CA THR A 288 -11.82 -0.19 13.95
C THR A 288 -11.81 1.10 13.12
N ALA A 289 -12.91 1.83 13.13
CA ALA A 289 -12.96 3.14 12.49
C ALA A 289 -12.00 4.12 13.19
N PRO A 290 -11.43 5.09 12.45
CA PRO A 290 -10.63 6.15 13.05
C PRO A 290 -11.45 7.04 13.98
N LEU A 291 -10.78 7.67 14.93
CA LEU A 291 -11.43 8.60 15.85
C LEU A 291 -11.88 9.85 15.10
N GLU A 292 -13.09 10.31 15.39
CA GLU A 292 -13.65 11.52 14.73
C GLU A 292 -12.73 12.74 14.88
N LYS A 293 -12.06 12.89 16.03
CA LYS A 293 -11.08 13.97 16.26
C LYS A 293 -9.94 13.96 15.22
N ASP A 294 -9.46 12.78 14.81
CA ASP A 294 -8.36 12.64 13.85
C ASP A 294 -8.86 12.94 12.43
N ILE A 295 -10.08 12.51 12.11
CA ILE A 295 -10.76 12.88 10.85
C ILE A 295 -10.92 14.40 10.76
N GLN A 296 -11.38 15.06 11.82
CA GLN A 296 -11.58 16.52 11.83
C GLN A 296 -10.28 17.29 11.68
N LYS A 297 -9.19 16.84 12.32
CA LYS A 297 -7.86 17.42 12.13
C LYS A 297 -7.38 17.28 10.68
N ALA A 298 -7.54 16.09 10.09
CA ALA A 298 -7.21 15.86 8.69
C ALA A 298 -8.02 16.78 7.75
N LYS A 299 -9.33 16.92 7.98
CA LYS A 299 -10.21 17.84 7.23
C LYS A 299 -9.78 19.30 7.34
N ALA A 300 -9.41 19.74 8.54
CA ALA A 300 -9.02 21.12 8.80
C ALA A 300 -7.70 21.49 8.10
N PHE A 301 -6.79 20.53 7.93
CA PHE A 301 -5.51 20.73 7.26
C PHE A 301 -5.63 20.94 5.74
N ILE A 302 -6.65 20.35 5.12
CA ILE A 302 -6.79 20.42 3.66
C ILE A 302 -7.25 21.82 3.26
N PRO A 303 -6.55 22.53 2.34
CA PRO A 303 -6.98 23.85 1.87
C PRO A 303 -8.42 23.83 1.35
N LYS A 304 -9.19 24.87 1.62
CA LYS A 304 -10.49 25.07 0.97
C LYS A 304 -10.24 25.17 -0.53
N LEU A 305 -10.90 24.30 -1.31
CA LEU A 305 -10.87 24.31 -2.78
C LEU A 305 -11.60 25.51 -3.32
#